data_1f6d3b2e5a922b793a4a03d4ac0b5a0f
#
_entry.id   1f6d3b2e5a922b793a4a03d4ac0b5a0f
#
_cell.length_a   1.000
_cell.length_b   1.000
_cell.length_c   1.000
_cell.angle_alpha   90.00
_cell.angle_beta   90.00
_cell.angle_gamma   90.00
#
_symmetry.space_group_name_H-M   'P 1'
#
loop_
_entity.id
_entity.type
_entity.pdbx_description
1 polymer ?
#
loop_
_entity_poly.entity_id
_entity_poly.type
_entity_poly.pdbx_seq_one_letter_code
_entity_poly.pdbx_strand_id
1 'polypeptide(L)'
;LPAVDRACELVELLGAGEVMDGVIDVLNDIPEPRTIELEPDRINALLGTDISEADMVEYLRRLEIPVEGHEIRVPSWRPDLVGMADIAEEVGRLFGYNNIPTTTFRGAATEGGYTEAMKLENRAGSLCRSLGYSEILTYSFVSPSIFDQIRLPEDSSLRNAMRIQNPLGEDASIMRTVALPSMLAILARNNAYHNDAVKLPKPGQILPDEPKHLVLGTYGEHEDFFKMKGEIEAFLRGMNVPEARYTAEKHDPTFHPGRCARVSVGGVDLGCFGQ
;
A
#
# COMPACT_ATOMS: atom_id res chain seq x y z
N LEU A 1 -17.39 -1.75 -33.22
CA LEU A 1 -17.23 -0.91 -34.42
C LEU A 1 -17.51 0.57 -34.15
N PRO A 2 -18.65 1.03 -33.59
CA PRO A 2 -19.00 2.46 -33.51
C PRO A 2 -17.92 3.36 -32.88
N ALA A 3 -17.18 2.87 -31.90
CA ALA A 3 -16.09 3.63 -31.27
C ALA A 3 -14.88 3.83 -32.23
N VAL A 4 -14.60 2.82 -33.05
CA VAL A 4 -13.52 2.90 -34.05
C VAL A 4 -13.94 3.81 -35.18
N ASP A 5 -15.21 3.68 -35.66
CA ASP A 5 -15.76 4.55 -36.71
C ASP A 5 -15.70 6.02 -36.28
N ARG A 6 -16.06 6.32 -35.02
CA ARG A 6 -15.96 7.68 -34.49
C ARG A 6 -14.49 8.16 -34.37
N ALA A 7 -13.57 7.30 -34.05
CA ALA A 7 -12.16 7.65 -34.02
C ALA A 7 -11.64 7.97 -35.43
N CYS A 8 -12.01 7.18 -36.42
CA CYS A 8 -11.68 7.43 -37.82
C CYS A 8 -12.29 8.77 -38.33
N GLU A 9 -13.55 9.02 -38.05
CA GLU A 9 -14.20 10.29 -38.38
C GLU A 9 -13.45 11.49 -37.74
N LEU A 10 -12.99 11.37 -36.49
CA LEU A 10 -12.25 12.43 -35.82
C LEU A 10 -10.85 12.66 -36.43
N VAL A 11 -10.17 11.60 -36.90
CA VAL A 11 -8.89 11.72 -37.60
C VAL A 11 -9.05 12.57 -38.85
N GLU A 12 -10.07 12.32 -39.67
CA GLU A 12 -10.36 13.09 -40.89
C GLU A 12 -10.84 14.51 -40.58
N LEU A 13 -11.78 14.65 -39.63
CA LEU A 13 -12.34 15.95 -39.22
C LEU A 13 -11.28 16.92 -38.72
N LEU A 14 -10.29 16.41 -37.98
CA LEU A 14 -9.18 17.20 -37.41
C LEU A 14 -8.01 17.36 -38.39
N GLY A 15 -8.06 16.79 -39.56
CA GLY A 15 -6.97 16.81 -40.53
C GLY A 15 -5.69 16.11 -40.05
N ALA A 16 -5.84 15.14 -39.13
CA ALA A 16 -4.72 14.42 -38.55
C ALA A 16 -4.19 13.28 -39.44
N GLY A 17 -4.95 12.89 -40.48
CA GLY A 17 -4.55 11.86 -41.42
C GLY A 17 -5.72 11.47 -42.34
N GLU A 18 -5.46 10.48 -43.18
CA GLU A 18 -6.48 9.85 -44.06
C GLU A 18 -6.76 8.44 -43.53
N VAL A 19 -8.05 8.06 -43.49
CA VAL A 19 -8.47 6.72 -43.06
C VAL A 19 -8.47 5.81 -44.30
N MET A 20 -7.82 4.65 -44.19
CA MET A 20 -7.79 3.66 -45.25
C MET A 20 -9.14 2.92 -45.34
N ASP A 21 -9.55 2.62 -46.55
CA ASP A 21 -10.74 1.81 -46.80
C ASP A 21 -10.60 0.38 -46.29
N GLY A 22 -11.70 -0.15 -45.80
CA GLY A 22 -11.86 -1.54 -45.38
C GLY A 22 -11.96 -1.69 -43.87
N VAL A 23 -12.67 -2.73 -43.45
CA VAL A 23 -12.89 -3.08 -42.05
C VAL A 23 -12.50 -4.54 -41.83
N ILE A 24 -11.66 -4.79 -40.81
CA ILE A 24 -11.41 -6.14 -40.32
C ILE A 24 -12.06 -6.24 -38.93
N ASP A 25 -13.14 -7.02 -38.87
CA ASP A 25 -13.84 -7.28 -37.61
C ASP A 25 -13.79 -8.79 -37.30
N VAL A 26 -13.15 -9.11 -36.17
CA VAL A 26 -13.04 -10.49 -35.69
C VAL A 26 -13.73 -10.58 -34.35
N LEU A 27 -14.91 -11.12 -34.32
CA LEU A 27 -15.74 -11.27 -33.13
C LEU A 27 -15.72 -12.74 -32.69
N ASN A 28 -14.96 -13.00 -31.59
CA ASN A 28 -14.82 -14.35 -31.05
C ASN A 28 -15.83 -14.67 -29.94
N ASP A 29 -16.31 -13.64 -29.25
CA ASP A 29 -17.28 -13.77 -28.17
C ASP A 29 -18.22 -12.57 -28.15
N ILE A 30 -19.50 -12.84 -28.01
CA ILE A 30 -20.55 -11.82 -27.88
C ILE A 30 -21.04 -11.91 -26.42
N PRO A 31 -20.68 -10.95 -25.57
CA PRO A 31 -21.21 -10.92 -24.22
C PRO A 31 -22.73 -10.88 -24.22
N GLU A 32 -23.38 -11.76 -23.47
CA GLU A 32 -24.83 -11.67 -23.29
C GLU A 32 -25.17 -10.38 -22.53
N PRO A 33 -26.25 -9.69 -22.94
CA PRO A 33 -26.73 -8.51 -22.24
C PRO A 33 -27.03 -8.84 -20.77
N ARG A 34 -26.41 -8.10 -19.86
CA ARG A 34 -26.70 -8.23 -18.43
C ARG A 34 -28.00 -7.48 -18.12
N THR A 35 -28.80 -8.06 -17.21
CA THR A 35 -29.96 -7.39 -16.65
C THR A 35 -29.78 -7.23 -15.14
N ILE A 36 -30.30 -6.12 -14.57
CA ILE A 36 -30.28 -5.81 -13.16
C ILE A 36 -31.71 -5.45 -12.75
N GLU A 37 -32.17 -5.93 -11.61
CA GLU A 37 -33.48 -5.56 -11.08
C GLU A 37 -33.43 -4.15 -10.46
N LEU A 38 -34.38 -3.30 -10.80
CA LEU A 38 -34.58 -2.02 -10.15
C LEU A 38 -35.27 -2.25 -8.80
N GLU A 39 -34.58 -1.93 -7.71
CA GLU A 39 -35.05 -2.13 -6.33
C GLU A 39 -35.18 -0.77 -5.61
N PRO A 40 -36.24 0.01 -5.84
CA PRO A 40 -36.37 1.38 -5.34
C PRO A 40 -36.22 1.51 -3.82
N ASP A 41 -36.83 0.60 -3.08
CA ASP A 41 -36.75 0.61 -1.61
C ASP A 41 -35.32 0.40 -1.10
N ARG A 42 -34.58 -0.52 -1.72
CA ARG A 42 -33.18 -0.78 -1.35
C ARG A 42 -32.25 0.36 -1.75
N ILE A 43 -32.50 0.98 -2.90
CA ILE A 43 -31.77 2.16 -3.36
C ILE A 43 -31.96 3.31 -2.37
N ASN A 44 -33.22 3.60 -2.02
CA ASN A 44 -33.53 4.63 -1.02
C ASN A 44 -32.94 4.34 0.37
N ALA A 45 -32.99 3.07 0.79
CA ALA A 45 -32.37 2.67 2.06
C ALA A 45 -30.83 2.85 2.05
N LEU A 46 -30.17 2.56 0.92
CA LEU A 46 -28.75 2.73 0.75
C LEU A 46 -28.34 4.22 0.73
N LEU A 47 -29.09 5.04 -0.03
CA LEU A 47 -28.81 6.46 -0.16
C LEU A 47 -29.30 7.31 1.03
N GLY A 48 -30.22 6.79 1.84
CA GLY A 48 -30.89 7.57 2.89
C GLY A 48 -31.84 8.63 2.32
N THR A 49 -32.56 8.28 1.24
CA THR A 49 -33.45 9.19 0.47
C THR A 49 -34.85 8.60 0.39
N ASP A 50 -35.76 9.39 -0.23
CA ASP A 50 -37.14 8.98 -0.56
C ASP A 50 -37.43 9.38 -2.01
N ILE A 51 -36.59 8.94 -2.93
CA ILE A 51 -36.71 9.21 -4.37
C ILE A 51 -37.79 8.29 -4.95
N SER A 52 -38.71 8.87 -5.74
CA SER A 52 -39.75 8.07 -6.39
C SER A 52 -39.16 7.13 -7.45
N GLU A 53 -39.80 5.97 -7.65
CA GLU A 53 -39.42 5.05 -8.73
C GLU A 53 -39.44 5.73 -10.10
N ALA A 54 -40.41 6.59 -10.33
CA ALA A 54 -40.54 7.33 -11.60
C ALA A 54 -39.33 8.25 -11.84
N ASP A 55 -38.81 8.91 -10.78
CA ASP A 55 -37.62 9.74 -10.88
C ASP A 55 -36.36 8.86 -11.12
N MET A 56 -36.26 7.72 -10.46
CA MET A 56 -35.15 6.79 -10.68
C MET A 56 -35.11 6.30 -12.13
N VAL A 57 -36.25 5.90 -12.68
CA VAL A 57 -36.38 5.51 -14.11
C VAL A 57 -35.99 6.66 -15.01
N GLU A 58 -36.44 7.88 -14.71
CA GLU A 58 -36.12 9.07 -15.54
C GLU A 58 -34.59 9.37 -15.47
N TYR A 59 -33.93 9.20 -14.31
CA TYR A 59 -32.50 9.37 -14.19
C TYR A 59 -31.74 8.34 -15.05
N LEU A 60 -32.15 7.08 -14.99
CA LEU A 60 -31.55 6.01 -15.81
C LEU A 60 -31.78 6.26 -17.30
N ARG A 61 -32.97 6.70 -17.69
CA ARG A 61 -33.29 7.06 -19.06
C ARG A 61 -32.40 8.20 -19.61
N ARG A 62 -32.11 9.19 -18.79
CA ARG A 62 -31.18 10.31 -19.15
C ARG A 62 -29.74 9.82 -19.37
N LEU A 63 -29.38 8.68 -18.81
CA LEU A 63 -28.09 8.02 -19.01
C LEU A 63 -28.13 6.99 -20.16
N GLU A 64 -29.24 6.95 -20.91
CA GLU A 64 -29.46 5.97 -22.00
C GLU A 64 -29.41 4.51 -21.49
N ILE A 65 -29.81 4.29 -20.24
CA ILE A 65 -29.93 2.97 -19.61
C ILE A 65 -31.41 2.57 -19.70
N PRO A 66 -31.78 1.59 -20.54
CA PRO A 66 -33.17 1.16 -20.73
C PRO A 66 -33.69 0.46 -19.46
N VAL A 67 -34.94 0.82 -19.08
CA VAL A 67 -35.68 0.17 -18.01
C VAL A 67 -37.03 -0.27 -18.53
N GLU A 68 -37.35 -1.56 -18.44
CA GLU A 68 -38.61 -2.16 -18.84
C GLU A 68 -39.29 -2.78 -17.61
N GLY A 69 -40.32 -2.11 -17.07
CA GLY A 69 -40.86 -2.45 -15.75
C GLY A 69 -39.78 -2.26 -14.68
N HIS A 70 -39.39 -3.33 -14.00
CA HIS A 70 -38.31 -3.32 -13.01
C HIS A 70 -36.98 -3.91 -13.54
N GLU A 71 -36.94 -4.29 -14.83
CA GLU A 71 -35.75 -4.84 -15.45
C GLU A 71 -34.92 -3.74 -16.14
N ILE A 72 -33.68 -3.55 -15.65
CA ILE A 72 -32.71 -2.64 -16.23
C ILE A 72 -31.84 -3.43 -17.20
N ARG A 73 -31.80 -3.04 -18.46
CA ARG A 73 -30.89 -3.61 -19.46
C ARG A 73 -29.58 -2.85 -19.47
N VAL A 74 -28.50 -3.51 -19.06
CA VAL A 74 -27.17 -2.90 -19.02
C VAL A 74 -26.65 -2.70 -20.44
N PRO A 75 -26.37 -1.45 -20.86
CA PRO A 75 -25.79 -1.19 -22.19
C PRO A 75 -24.35 -1.74 -22.28
N SER A 76 -23.93 -2.12 -23.47
CA SER A 76 -22.58 -2.70 -23.69
C SER A 76 -21.42 -1.74 -23.35
N TRP A 77 -21.68 -0.43 -23.32
CA TRP A 77 -20.69 0.60 -22.96
C TRP A 77 -20.63 0.90 -21.45
N ARG A 78 -21.48 0.23 -20.63
CA ARG A 78 -21.50 0.33 -19.16
C ARG A 78 -21.18 -1.03 -18.52
N PRO A 79 -19.97 -1.59 -18.76
CA PRO A 79 -19.57 -2.87 -18.17
C PRO A 79 -19.41 -2.80 -16.64
N ASP A 80 -19.35 -1.61 -16.08
CA ASP A 80 -19.27 -1.26 -14.66
C ASP A 80 -20.56 -1.58 -13.90
N LEU A 81 -21.72 -1.52 -14.56
CA LEU A 81 -23.00 -1.80 -13.92
C LEU A 81 -23.17 -3.32 -13.71
N VAL A 82 -23.00 -3.76 -12.49
CA VAL A 82 -23.01 -5.19 -12.12
C VAL A 82 -24.16 -5.54 -11.20
N GLY A 83 -24.65 -4.60 -10.39
CA GLY A 83 -25.68 -4.85 -9.40
C GLY A 83 -26.39 -3.59 -8.91
N MET A 84 -27.27 -3.78 -7.92
CA MET A 84 -28.13 -2.72 -7.38
C MET A 84 -27.32 -1.53 -6.84
N ALA A 85 -26.15 -1.76 -6.25
CA ALA A 85 -25.31 -0.68 -5.71
C ALA A 85 -24.82 0.29 -6.79
N ASP A 86 -24.49 -0.23 -7.99
CA ASP A 86 -24.07 0.59 -9.13
C ASP A 86 -25.23 1.42 -9.66
N ILE A 87 -26.44 0.85 -9.67
CA ILE A 87 -27.66 1.60 -10.01
C ILE A 87 -27.96 2.69 -8.96
N ALA A 88 -27.77 2.40 -7.68
CA ALA A 88 -27.92 3.38 -6.62
C ALA A 88 -26.92 4.54 -6.76
N GLU A 89 -25.69 4.25 -7.19
CA GLU A 89 -24.69 5.29 -7.50
C GLU A 89 -25.20 6.24 -8.60
N GLU A 90 -25.68 5.70 -9.71
CA GLU A 90 -26.21 6.50 -10.82
C GLU A 90 -27.42 7.34 -10.41
N VAL A 91 -28.35 6.75 -9.66
CA VAL A 91 -29.50 7.48 -9.09
C VAL A 91 -29.05 8.59 -8.15
N GLY A 92 -28.16 8.30 -7.22
CA GLY A 92 -27.64 9.27 -6.24
C GLY A 92 -26.87 10.40 -6.91
N ARG A 93 -26.12 10.10 -7.96
CA ARG A 93 -25.36 11.08 -8.74
C ARG A 93 -26.26 12.06 -9.49
N LEU A 94 -27.32 11.55 -10.14
CA LEU A 94 -28.28 12.41 -10.87
C LEU A 94 -29.25 13.13 -9.94
N PHE A 95 -29.62 12.54 -8.81
CA PHE A 95 -30.35 13.23 -7.73
C PHE A 95 -29.53 14.39 -7.16
N GLY A 96 -28.22 14.23 -7.13
CA GLY A 96 -27.25 15.16 -6.58
C GLY A 96 -26.91 14.87 -5.12
N TYR A 97 -25.65 14.51 -4.87
CA TYR A 97 -25.18 14.14 -3.53
C TYR A 97 -25.40 15.24 -2.47
N ASN A 98 -25.43 16.51 -2.88
CA ASN A 98 -25.73 17.63 -1.98
C ASN A 98 -27.20 17.65 -1.51
N ASN A 99 -28.09 16.95 -2.17
CA ASN A 99 -29.50 16.83 -1.80
C ASN A 99 -29.73 15.67 -0.82
N ILE A 100 -28.73 14.80 -0.61
CA ILE A 100 -28.83 13.70 0.35
C ILE A 100 -28.68 14.28 1.76
N PRO A 101 -29.66 14.05 2.67
CA PRO A 101 -29.64 14.62 4.00
C PRO A 101 -28.49 14.07 4.83
N THR A 102 -27.79 14.94 5.53
CA THR A 102 -26.75 14.53 6.49
C THR A 102 -27.40 13.87 7.69
N THR A 103 -26.96 12.68 8.03
CA THR A 103 -27.42 11.97 9.23
C THR A 103 -26.25 11.78 10.20
N THR A 104 -26.53 11.87 11.50
CA THR A 104 -25.60 11.43 12.55
C THR A 104 -25.87 9.99 12.88
N PHE A 105 -24.85 9.14 12.86
CA PHE A 105 -25.00 7.78 13.32
C PHE A 105 -25.18 7.75 14.84
N ARG A 106 -25.97 6.78 15.32
CA ARG A 106 -26.24 6.54 16.74
C ARG A 106 -25.73 5.18 17.12
N GLY A 107 -25.03 5.08 18.23
CA GLY A 107 -24.50 3.82 18.74
C GLY A 107 -24.12 3.97 20.21
N ALA A 108 -23.92 2.85 20.89
CA ALA A 108 -23.34 2.86 22.21
C ALA A 108 -21.90 3.35 22.13
N ALA A 109 -21.58 4.36 22.94
CA ALA A 109 -20.20 4.80 23.08
C ALA A 109 -19.46 3.74 23.89
N THR A 110 -18.36 3.21 23.33
CA THR A 110 -17.44 2.31 24.03
C THR A 110 -16.15 3.04 24.29
N GLU A 111 -15.53 2.79 25.44
CA GLU A 111 -14.21 3.32 25.72
C GLU A 111 -13.19 2.68 24.78
N GLY A 112 -12.58 3.51 23.94
CA GLY A 112 -11.49 3.11 23.07
C GLY A 112 -10.13 3.31 23.75
N GLY A 113 -9.08 2.76 23.15
CA GLY A 113 -7.72 2.98 23.65
C GLY A 113 -6.68 2.15 22.91
N TYR A 114 -5.41 2.47 23.19
CA TYR A 114 -4.29 1.69 22.68
C TYR A 114 -4.07 0.44 23.54
N THR A 115 -3.84 -0.69 22.89
CA THR A 115 -3.31 -1.88 23.55
C THR A 115 -1.90 -1.61 24.09
N GLU A 116 -1.39 -2.41 25.02
CA GLU A 116 -0.03 -2.25 25.53
C GLU A 116 1.03 -2.35 24.43
N ALA A 117 0.81 -3.24 23.45
CA ALA A 117 1.68 -3.33 22.27
C ALA A 117 1.69 -2.02 21.46
N MET A 118 0.51 -1.44 21.20
CA MET A 118 0.41 -0.15 20.49
C MET A 118 1.06 1.00 21.27
N LYS A 119 0.92 1.00 22.60
CA LYS A 119 1.59 2.00 23.45
C LYS A 119 3.11 1.88 23.35
N LEU A 120 3.63 0.63 23.35
CA LEU A 120 5.05 0.35 23.20
C LEU A 120 5.58 0.84 21.84
N GLU A 121 4.87 0.54 20.77
CA GLU A 121 5.22 0.98 19.41
C GLU A 121 5.22 2.51 19.29
N ASN A 122 4.18 3.17 19.79
CA ASN A 122 4.07 4.63 19.78
C ASN A 122 5.21 5.27 20.59
N ARG A 123 5.59 4.68 21.71
CA ARG A 123 6.74 5.12 22.52
C ARG A 123 8.05 4.95 21.75
N ALA A 124 8.27 3.80 21.13
CA ALA A 124 9.45 3.54 20.29
C ALA A 124 9.58 4.55 19.16
N GLY A 125 8.51 4.78 18.40
CA GLY A 125 8.47 5.79 17.34
C GLY A 125 8.74 7.20 17.85
N SER A 126 8.17 7.57 19.01
CA SER A 126 8.40 8.89 19.62
C SER A 126 9.86 9.08 20.07
N LEU A 127 10.49 8.05 20.63
CA LEU A 127 11.89 8.07 21.00
C LEU A 127 12.80 8.20 19.78
N CYS A 128 12.53 7.46 18.69
CA CYS A 128 13.28 7.61 17.45
C CYS A 128 13.20 9.06 16.94
N ARG A 129 11.99 9.65 16.90
CA ARG A 129 11.84 11.06 16.49
C ARG A 129 12.59 12.03 17.38
N SER A 130 12.61 11.82 18.71
CA SER A 130 13.36 12.65 19.65
C SER A 130 14.88 12.53 19.49
N LEU A 131 15.37 11.43 18.92
CA LEU A 131 16.78 11.22 18.55
C LEU A 131 17.12 11.78 17.15
N GLY A 132 16.17 12.45 16.50
CA GLY A 132 16.36 13.08 15.19
C GLY A 132 16.11 12.18 13.99
N TYR A 133 15.47 11.04 14.19
CA TYR A 133 15.14 10.13 13.09
C TYR A 133 13.84 10.51 12.39
N SER A 134 13.78 10.34 11.08
CA SER A 134 12.57 10.50 10.24
C SER A 134 12.06 9.15 9.79
N GLU A 135 10.83 8.80 10.17
CA GLU A 135 10.20 7.51 9.84
C GLU A 135 10.07 7.30 8.34
N ILE A 136 10.30 6.08 7.89
CA ILE A 136 10.17 5.69 6.49
C ILE A 136 9.17 4.54 6.30
N LEU A 137 8.49 4.56 5.17
CA LEU A 137 7.69 3.45 4.69
C LEU A 137 8.36 2.83 3.46
N THR A 138 8.42 1.52 3.41
CA THR A 138 8.95 0.77 2.27
C THR A 138 8.05 -0.41 1.95
N TYR A 139 8.03 -0.84 0.70
CA TYR A 139 7.29 -2.01 0.30
C TYR A 139 7.77 -3.28 1.03
N SER A 140 6.82 -4.19 1.25
CA SER A 140 7.12 -5.53 1.76
C SER A 140 7.50 -6.50 0.64
N PHE A 141 7.15 -6.17 -0.60
CA PHE A 141 7.53 -6.90 -1.80
C PHE A 141 8.88 -6.40 -2.29
N VAL A 142 9.79 -7.32 -2.54
CA VAL A 142 11.18 -7.03 -2.87
C VAL A 142 11.71 -8.02 -3.91
N SER A 143 12.86 -7.71 -4.49
CA SER A 143 13.60 -8.64 -5.34
C SER A 143 14.35 -9.69 -4.53
N PRO A 144 14.48 -10.94 -4.99
CA PRO A 144 15.37 -11.92 -4.38
C PRO A 144 16.83 -11.47 -4.29
N SER A 145 17.27 -10.57 -5.16
CA SER A 145 18.64 -10.04 -5.17
C SER A 145 19.03 -9.26 -3.91
N ILE A 146 18.05 -8.86 -3.07
CA ILE A 146 18.33 -8.14 -1.82
C ILE A 146 19.22 -8.93 -0.86
N PHE A 147 19.14 -10.25 -0.89
CA PHE A 147 19.94 -11.11 -0.03
C PHE A 147 21.43 -11.06 -0.40
N ASP A 148 21.73 -10.97 -1.70
CA ASP A 148 23.10 -10.88 -2.19
C ASP A 148 23.67 -9.48 -1.93
N GLN A 149 22.85 -8.43 -2.03
CA GLN A 149 23.23 -7.05 -1.71
C GLN A 149 23.75 -6.90 -0.27
N ILE A 150 23.16 -7.61 0.68
CA ILE A 150 23.62 -7.62 2.08
C ILE A 150 24.59 -8.79 2.38
N ARG A 151 25.05 -9.51 1.35
CA ARG A 151 25.96 -10.66 1.47
C ARG A 151 25.46 -11.77 2.39
N LEU A 152 24.14 -11.95 2.45
CA LEU A 152 23.55 -13.01 3.27
C LEU A 152 24.02 -14.39 2.79
N PRO A 153 24.50 -15.30 3.67
CA PRO A 153 24.93 -16.63 3.28
C PRO A 153 23.87 -17.40 2.47
N GLU A 154 24.30 -18.23 1.53
CA GLU A 154 23.36 -18.97 0.66
C GLU A 154 22.48 -19.95 1.45
N ASP A 155 23.00 -20.51 2.53
CA ASP A 155 22.32 -21.45 3.43
C ASP A 155 21.48 -20.77 4.51
N SER A 156 21.41 -19.46 4.52
CA SER A 156 20.63 -18.71 5.51
C SER A 156 19.14 -19.00 5.37
N SER A 157 18.48 -19.33 6.48
CA SER A 157 17.02 -19.52 6.54
C SER A 157 16.24 -18.25 6.16
N LEU A 158 16.84 -17.08 6.27
CA LEU A 158 16.25 -15.80 5.87
C LEU A 158 16.07 -15.69 4.35
N ARG A 159 16.73 -16.53 3.55
CA ARG A 159 16.50 -16.63 2.09
C ARG A 159 15.22 -17.38 1.74
N ASN A 160 14.61 -18.09 2.69
CA ASN A 160 13.37 -18.81 2.47
C ASN A 160 12.16 -17.86 2.51
N ALA A 161 12.07 -17.00 1.50
CA ALA A 161 11.04 -16.00 1.37
C ALA A 161 9.82 -16.54 0.61
N MET A 162 8.63 -16.11 1.00
CA MET A 162 7.39 -16.40 0.29
C MET A 162 7.41 -15.75 -1.10
N ARG A 163 7.21 -16.55 -2.16
CA ARG A 163 7.05 -16.04 -3.53
C ARG A 163 5.64 -15.60 -3.80
N ILE A 164 5.53 -14.49 -4.53
CA ILE A 164 4.24 -13.97 -5.00
C ILE A 164 3.87 -14.70 -6.27
N GLN A 165 2.64 -15.19 -6.35
CA GLN A 165 2.18 -16.00 -7.49
C GLN A 165 2.14 -15.19 -8.80
N ASN A 166 1.64 -13.96 -8.74
CA ASN A 166 1.51 -13.06 -9.89
C ASN A 166 2.19 -11.71 -9.57
N PRO A 167 3.53 -11.63 -9.52
CA PRO A 167 4.22 -10.39 -9.18
C PRO A 167 4.11 -9.38 -10.33
N LEU A 168 4.15 -8.10 -9.99
CA LEU A 168 4.22 -7.01 -10.99
C LEU A 168 5.53 -7.03 -11.79
N GLY A 169 6.60 -7.55 -11.18
CA GLY A 169 7.93 -7.70 -11.79
C GLY A 169 8.85 -8.48 -10.86
N GLU A 170 10.03 -8.86 -11.34
CA GLU A 170 11.04 -9.61 -10.56
C GLU A 170 11.56 -8.80 -9.36
N ASP A 171 11.56 -7.49 -9.47
CA ASP A 171 11.94 -6.54 -8.43
C ASP A 171 10.98 -6.52 -7.22
N ALA A 172 9.79 -7.13 -7.36
CA ALA A 172 8.75 -7.21 -6.33
C ALA A 172 8.15 -8.62 -6.23
N SER A 173 8.99 -9.67 -6.42
CA SER A 173 8.51 -11.05 -6.59
C SER A 173 8.48 -11.89 -5.32
N ILE A 174 9.03 -11.39 -4.21
CA ILE A 174 9.02 -12.08 -2.92
C ILE A 174 8.60 -11.16 -1.77
N MET A 175 8.09 -11.76 -0.70
CA MET A 175 7.90 -11.07 0.58
C MET A 175 9.23 -10.98 1.32
N ARG A 176 9.57 -9.79 1.84
CA ARG A 176 10.83 -9.61 2.59
C ARG A 176 10.85 -10.43 3.88
N THR A 177 11.99 -11.01 4.17
CA THR A 177 12.30 -11.68 5.43
C THR A 177 13.24 -10.86 6.32
N VAL A 178 13.82 -9.78 5.76
CA VAL A 178 14.70 -8.82 6.45
C VAL A 178 14.36 -7.40 6.00
N ALA A 179 14.48 -6.43 6.90
CA ALA A 179 14.17 -5.03 6.61
C ALA A 179 15.39 -4.18 6.24
N LEU A 180 16.60 -4.67 6.53
CA LEU A 180 17.85 -3.96 6.31
C LEU A 180 18.09 -3.54 4.86
N PRO A 181 17.87 -4.40 3.83
CA PRO A 181 18.09 -3.99 2.44
C PRO A 181 17.22 -2.82 2.02
N SER A 182 15.95 -2.80 2.44
CA SER A 182 15.04 -1.68 2.15
C SER A 182 15.51 -0.37 2.79
N MET A 183 16.09 -0.44 4.00
CA MET A 183 16.70 0.71 4.66
C MET A 183 17.91 1.21 3.87
N LEU A 184 18.83 0.32 3.50
CA LEU A 184 20.02 0.66 2.72
C LEU A 184 19.66 1.29 1.37
N ALA A 185 18.64 0.79 0.70
CA ALA A 185 18.16 1.36 -0.57
C ALA A 185 17.67 2.82 -0.39
N ILE A 186 16.95 3.12 0.70
CA ILE A 186 16.52 4.50 0.98
C ILE A 186 17.69 5.40 1.35
N LEU A 187 18.64 4.91 2.14
CA LEU A 187 19.86 5.68 2.45
C LEU A 187 20.66 5.98 1.18
N ALA A 188 20.88 4.97 0.32
CA ALA A 188 21.57 5.14 -0.95
C ALA A 188 20.84 6.15 -1.87
N ARG A 189 19.51 6.08 -1.94
CA ARG A 189 18.72 7.03 -2.71
C ARG A 189 18.87 8.47 -2.19
N ASN A 190 18.79 8.67 -0.87
CA ASN A 190 18.99 9.99 -0.28
C ASN A 190 20.41 10.54 -0.55
N ASN A 191 21.42 9.68 -0.45
CA ASN A 191 22.79 10.06 -0.80
C ASN A 191 22.92 10.44 -2.28
N ALA A 192 22.24 9.74 -3.19
CA ALA A 192 22.21 10.08 -4.62
C ALA A 192 21.51 11.43 -4.89
N TYR A 193 20.60 11.87 -4.03
CA TYR A 193 20.01 13.22 -4.06
C TYR A 193 20.86 14.28 -3.36
N HIS A 194 22.09 13.94 -2.99
CA HIS A 194 23.05 14.85 -2.33
C HIS A 194 22.55 15.40 -0.98
N ASN A 195 21.77 14.63 -0.24
CA ASN A 195 21.48 14.95 1.16
C ASN A 195 22.72 14.64 2.00
N ASP A 196 23.24 15.63 2.73
CA ASP A 196 24.52 15.52 3.46
C ASP A 196 24.45 14.54 4.64
N ALA A 197 23.31 14.42 5.29
CA ALA A 197 23.08 13.52 6.42
C ALA A 197 21.65 13.06 6.50
N VAL A 198 21.43 11.81 6.88
CA VAL A 198 20.08 11.21 7.03
C VAL A 198 20.07 10.27 8.22
N LYS A 199 18.96 10.28 8.98
CA LYS A 199 18.65 9.35 10.07
C LYS A 199 17.24 8.78 9.87
N LEU A 200 17.15 7.47 9.69
CA LEU A 200 15.90 6.80 9.35
C LEU A 200 15.63 5.61 10.29
N PRO A 201 14.50 5.59 11.02
CA PRO A 201 13.99 4.42 11.69
C PRO A 201 12.96 3.74 10.77
N LYS A 202 12.89 2.43 10.85
CA LYS A 202 11.87 1.64 10.20
C LYS A 202 11.30 0.59 11.14
N PRO A 203 10.17 0.85 11.80
CA PRO A 203 9.36 -0.21 12.37
C PRO A 203 8.71 -1.02 11.24
N GLY A 204 8.63 -2.33 11.38
CA GLY A 204 8.01 -3.15 10.35
C GLY A 204 7.86 -4.61 10.74
N GLN A 205 6.87 -5.26 10.13
CA GLN A 205 6.64 -6.70 10.24
C GLN A 205 7.45 -7.44 9.18
N ILE A 206 7.89 -8.64 9.52
CA ILE A 206 8.70 -9.52 8.69
C ILE A 206 8.13 -10.93 8.78
N LEU A 207 7.84 -11.55 7.63
CA LEU A 207 7.41 -12.95 7.57
C LEU A 207 8.58 -13.92 7.90
N PRO A 208 8.31 -15.15 8.39
CA PRO A 208 7.00 -15.84 8.43
C PRO A 208 6.14 -15.57 9.65
N ASP A 209 6.73 -15.18 10.79
CA ASP A 209 6.00 -15.05 12.06
C ASP A 209 5.53 -13.61 12.35
N GLU A 210 5.74 -12.71 11.39
CA GLU A 210 5.42 -11.28 11.48
C GLU A 210 5.92 -10.56 12.75
N PRO A 211 7.13 -10.87 13.26
CA PRO A 211 7.67 -10.14 14.38
C PRO A 211 7.93 -8.68 13.99
N LYS A 212 7.72 -7.78 14.92
CA LYS A 212 8.02 -6.37 14.70
C LYS A 212 9.49 -6.09 14.95
N HIS A 213 10.16 -5.56 13.96
CA HIS A 213 11.56 -5.17 14.03
C HIS A 213 11.72 -3.66 13.88
N LEU A 214 12.67 -3.09 14.61
CA LEU A 214 13.11 -1.71 14.43
C LEU A 214 14.48 -1.74 13.74
N VAL A 215 14.58 -1.11 12.58
CA VAL A 215 15.85 -0.91 11.88
C VAL A 215 16.17 0.58 11.90
N LEU A 216 17.36 0.93 12.36
CA LEU A 216 17.89 2.28 12.35
C LEU A 216 18.98 2.38 11.29
N GLY A 217 18.96 3.43 10.48
CA GLY A 217 19.99 3.67 9.49
C GLY A 217 20.36 5.14 9.44
N THR A 218 21.66 5.43 9.42
CA THR A 218 22.20 6.78 9.38
C THR A 218 23.39 6.87 8.43
N TYR A 219 23.61 8.03 7.87
CA TYR A 219 24.88 8.42 7.29
C TYR A 219 25.08 9.94 7.42
N GLY A 220 26.32 10.39 7.34
CA GLY A 220 26.73 11.78 7.45
C GLY A 220 28.14 11.90 8.01
N GLU A 221 28.72 13.09 7.97
CA GLU A 221 30.11 13.34 8.39
C GLU A 221 30.38 12.95 9.85
N HIS A 222 29.36 13.08 10.72
CA HIS A 222 29.47 12.82 12.16
C HIS A 222 28.79 11.51 12.59
N GLU A 223 28.39 10.66 11.64
CA GLU A 223 27.74 9.38 11.92
C GLU A 223 28.79 8.26 11.88
N ASP A 224 29.04 7.66 13.03
CA ASP A 224 29.97 6.54 13.18
C ASP A 224 29.40 5.44 14.09
N PHE A 225 30.19 4.38 14.27
CA PHE A 225 29.85 3.25 15.13
C PHE A 225 29.52 3.67 16.56
N PHE A 226 30.28 4.59 17.15
CA PHE A 226 30.08 5.01 18.56
C PHE A 226 28.87 5.93 18.68
N LYS A 227 28.61 6.75 17.69
CA LYS A 227 27.41 7.58 17.63
C LYS A 227 26.15 6.69 17.59
N MET A 228 26.12 5.70 16.70
CA MET A 228 25.02 4.74 16.62
C MET A 228 24.85 3.96 17.93
N LYS A 229 25.95 3.52 18.55
CA LYS A 229 25.93 2.86 19.85
C LYS A 229 25.26 3.74 20.92
N GLY A 230 25.64 5.01 21.01
CA GLY A 230 25.08 5.95 21.98
C GLY A 230 23.57 6.19 21.74
N GLU A 231 23.13 6.23 20.50
CA GLU A 231 21.71 6.36 20.15
C GLU A 231 20.90 5.11 20.51
N ILE A 232 21.46 3.91 20.29
CA ILE A 232 20.85 2.65 20.73
C ILE A 232 20.75 2.62 22.26
N GLU A 233 21.79 3.04 22.99
CA GLU A 233 21.77 3.14 24.46
C GLU A 233 20.68 4.12 24.93
N ALA A 234 20.58 5.28 24.30
CA ALA A 234 19.55 6.28 24.62
C ALA A 234 18.13 5.76 24.34
N PHE A 235 17.95 5.06 23.22
CA PHE A 235 16.69 4.43 22.85
C PHE A 235 16.28 3.36 23.87
N LEU A 236 17.17 2.42 24.20
CA LEU A 236 16.90 1.34 25.16
C LEU A 236 16.60 1.91 26.56
N ARG A 237 17.34 2.92 27.01
CA ARG A 237 17.04 3.63 28.25
C ARG A 237 15.66 4.30 28.21
N GLY A 238 15.32 4.96 27.12
CA GLY A 238 14.01 5.57 26.90
C GLY A 238 12.87 4.56 26.87
N MET A 239 13.13 3.32 26.46
CA MET A 239 12.19 2.20 26.50
C MET A 239 12.10 1.52 27.88
N ASN A 240 12.84 1.98 28.87
CA ASN A 240 13.00 1.36 30.20
C ASN A 240 13.58 -0.07 30.13
N VAL A 241 14.40 -0.35 29.13
CA VAL A 241 15.11 -1.62 29.01
C VAL A 241 16.33 -1.57 29.95
N PRO A 242 16.61 -2.63 30.71
CA PRO A 242 17.82 -2.72 31.57
C PRO A 242 19.09 -2.53 30.75
N GLU A 243 20.21 -2.34 31.46
CA GLU A 243 21.51 -2.15 30.81
C GLU A 243 21.84 -3.26 29.83
N ALA A 244 22.13 -2.85 28.60
CA ALA A 244 22.44 -3.75 27.51
C ALA A 244 23.91 -4.14 27.48
N ARG A 245 24.19 -5.39 27.13
CA ARG A 245 25.54 -5.88 26.91
C ARG A 245 25.86 -5.80 25.41
N TYR A 246 27.05 -5.30 25.11
CA TYR A 246 27.58 -5.18 23.74
C TYR A 246 28.76 -6.14 23.57
N THR A 247 28.69 -7.01 22.57
CA THR A 247 29.75 -7.96 22.21
C THR A 247 30.18 -7.74 20.78
N ALA A 248 31.51 -7.74 20.52
CA ALA A 248 31.99 -7.59 19.14
C ALA A 248 31.50 -8.75 18.26
N GLU A 249 30.96 -8.38 17.09
CA GLU A 249 30.55 -9.32 16.06
C GLU A 249 31.53 -9.22 14.88
N LYS A 250 32.11 -10.34 14.45
CA LYS A 250 33.14 -10.38 13.40
C LYS A 250 32.77 -11.26 12.22
N HIS A 251 31.68 -12.00 12.35
CA HIS A 251 31.30 -13.03 11.39
C HIS A 251 30.10 -12.67 10.54
N ASP A 252 29.39 -11.58 10.87
CA ASP A 252 28.30 -11.10 10.05
C ASP A 252 28.86 -10.45 8.76
N PRO A 253 28.64 -11.04 7.59
CA PRO A 253 29.24 -10.58 6.34
C PRO A 253 28.65 -9.25 5.83
N THR A 254 27.53 -8.82 6.39
CA THR A 254 26.87 -7.57 6.02
C THR A 254 27.63 -6.35 6.53
N PHE A 255 28.30 -6.48 7.69
CA PHE A 255 28.94 -5.37 8.39
C PHE A 255 30.46 -5.46 8.37
N HIS A 256 31.10 -4.34 8.62
CA HIS A 256 32.56 -4.29 8.74
C HIS A 256 33.00 -5.02 10.03
N PRO A 257 33.89 -6.05 9.98
CA PRO A 257 34.20 -6.92 11.11
C PRO A 257 34.87 -6.22 12.30
N GLY A 258 35.47 -5.04 12.10
CA GLY A 258 36.06 -4.23 13.17
C GLY A 258 35.10 -3.17 13.76
N ARG A 259 33.91 -3.04 13.17
CA ARG A 259 32.92 -2.02 13.54
C ARG A 259 31.49 -2.60 13.49
N CYS A 260 31.32 -3.74 14.16
CA CYS A 260 30.04 -4.41 14.34
C CYS A 260 29.93 -4.97 15.76
N ALA A 261 28.77 -4.85 16.35
CA ALA A 261 28.48 -5.39 17.67
C ALA A 261 27.06 -5.97 17.76
N ARG A 262 26.92 -7.01 18.55
CA ARG A 262 25.66 -7.62 18.93
C ARG A 262 25.18 -7.03 20.26
N VAL A 263 23.89 -6.77 20.35
CA VAL A 263 23.23 -6.18 21.53
C VAL A 263 22.39 -7.23 22.22
N SER A 264 22.56 -7.41 23.52
CA SER A 264 21.75 -8.34 24.31
C SER A 264 21.36 -7.76 25.68
N VAL A 265 20.23 -8.20 26.20
CA VAL A 265 19.69 -7.81 27.51
C VAL A 265 19.18 -9.06 28.24
N GLY A 266 19.70 -9.30 29.45
CA GLY A 266 19.29 -10.47 30.24
C GLY A 266 19.49 -11.82 29.53
N GLY A 267 20.47 -11.90 28.63
CA GLY A 267 20.72 -13.10 27.80
C GLY A 267 19.86 -13.21 26.52
N VAL A 268 18.93 -12.29 26.30
CA VAL A 268 18.13 -12.22 25.06
C VAL A 268 18.88 -11.37 24.04
N ASP A 269 19.07 -11.91 22.84
CA ASP A 269 19.64 -11.18 21.70
C ASP A 269 18.61 -10.20 21.14
N LEU A 270 18.95 -8.92 21.08
CA LEU A 270 18.10 -7.88 20.49
C LEU A 270 18.47 -7.57 19.05
N GLY A 271 19.64 -7.99 18.57
CA GLY A 271 20.11 -7.76 17.21
C GLY A 271 21.55 -7.27 17.14
N CYS A 272 21.93 -6.76 15.97
CA CYS A 272 23.26 -6.24 15.71
C CYS A 272 23.22 -4.85 15.06
N PHE A 273 24.31 -4.12 15.19
CA PHE A 273 24.54 -2.87 14.48
C PHE A 273 26.01 -2.74 14.09
N GLY A 274 26.27 -1.98 13.04
CA GLY A 274 27.63 -1.81 12.52
C GLY A 274 27.67 -0.91 11.29
N GLN A 275 28.87 -0.79 10.73
CA GLN A 275 29.14 -0.05 9.49
C GLN A 275 29.30 -1.00 8.31
#